data_da41809eb91d4487bb90d7b862365b98
#
_entry.id   da41809eb91d4487bb90d7b862365b98
#
_cell.length_a   1.000
_cell.length_b   1.000
_cell.length_c   1.000
_cell.angle_alpha   90.00
_cell.angle_beta   90.00
_cell.angle_gamma   90.00
#
_symmetry.space_group_name_H-M   'P 1'
#
loop_
_entity.id
_entity.type
_entity.pdbx_description
1 polymer ?
#
loop_
_entity_poly.entity_id
_entity_poly.type
_entity_poly.pdbx_seq_one_letter_code
_entity_poly.pdbx_strand_id
1 'polypeptide(L)'
;MNFAEGTRYTPAKHRTQSSPYRHLLKPKAGALALTLNAMGGRFQSLLDISIAYPDGTPSFWQLASGHAGRVMVHIRELPIPPDFCTHDYSTDSAFRSDFHRWLTELWEEKDQQIENMLAQAANRVA
;
A
#
# COMPACT_ATOMS: atom_id res chain seq x y z
N MET A 1 -3.34 8.48 8.96
CA MET A 1 -3.04 8.00 7.59
C MET A 1 -1.58 7.61 7.53
N ASN A 2 -1.27 6.43 6.99
CA ASN A 2 0.10 5.92 6.87
C ASN A 2 0.38 5.58 5.40
N PHE A 3 1.50 6.08 4.87
CA PHE A 3 2.00 5.71 3.55
C PHE A 3 3.12 4.68 3.73
N ALA A 4 2.76 3.41 3.71
CA ALA A 4 3.67 2.32 4.08
C ALA A 4 4.92 2.21 3.19
N GLU A 5 4.89 2.72 1.97
CA GLU A 5 6.07 2.81 1.10
C GLU A 5 7.06 3.92 1.51
N GLY A 6 6.59 4.90 2.27
CA GLY A 6 7.37 6.03 2.78
C GLY A 6 7.78 7.05 1.72
N THR A 7 7.42 6.84 0.46
CA THR A 7 7.74 7.75 -0.66
C THR A 7 6.80 7.52 -1.84
N ARG A 8 6.76 8.45 -2.78
CA ARG A 8 6.02 8.29 -4.03
C ARG A 8 6.68 7.23 -4.93
N TYR A 9 5.84 6.44 -5.59
CA TYR A 9 6.30 5.52 -6.63
C TYR A 9 6.97 6.28 -7.78
N THR A 10 8.14 5.82 -8.19
CA THR A 10 8.77 6.16 -9.46
C THR A 10 9.43 4.91 -10.04
N PRO A 11 9.51 4.76 -11.38
CA PRO A 11 10.20 3.63 -12.00
C PRO A 11 11.66 3.50 -11.56
N ALA A 12 12.35 4.63 -11.33
CA ALA A 12 13.72 4.64 -10.83
C ALA A 12 13.82 4.03 -9.42
N LYS A 13 12.96 4.44 -8.49
CA LYS A 13 12.93 3.87 -7.14
C LYS A 13 12.53 2.39 -7.12
N HIS A 14 11.59 2.01 -7.99
CA HIS A 14 11.19 0.61 -8.15
C HIS A 14 12.39 -0.27 -8.53
N ARG A 15 13.18 0.16 -9.51
CA ARG A 15 14.41 -0.55 -9.90
C ARG A 15 15.47 -0.56 -8.80
N THR A 16 15.70 0.60 -8.16
CA THR A 16 16.71 0.73 -7.09
C THR A 16 16.40 -0.16 -5.89
N GLN A 17 15.12 -0.31 -5.56
CA GLN A 17 14.69 -1.18 -4.45
C GLN A 17 14.58 -2.65 -4.87
N SER A 18 14.71 -2.97 -6.17
CA SER A 18 14.41 -4.31 -6.69
C SER A 18 13.07 -4.82 -6.17
N SER A 19 12.02 -3.99 -6.33
CA SER A 19 10.70 -4.33 -5.83
C SER A 19 10.16 -5.59 -6.53
N PRO A 20 9.63 -6.58 -5.80
CA PRO A 20 9.02 -7.77 -6.39
C PRO A 20 7.62 -7.49 -6.96
N TYR A 21 7.03 -6.36 -6.63
CA TYR A 21 5.69 -5.94 -7.07
C TYR A 21 5.77 -5.23 -8.42
N ARG A 22 4.69 -5.28 -9.20
CA ARG A 22 4.62 -4.60 -10.51
C ARG A 22 4.36 -3.10 -10.35
N HIS A 23 3.45 -2.75 -9.45
CA HIS A 23 2.89 -1.40 -9.31
C HIS A 23 3.26 -0.71 -8.00
N LEU A 24 3.95 -1.40 -7.11
CA LEU A 24 4.23 -0.94 -5.77
C LEU A 24 5.72 -0.97 -5.44
N LEU A 25 6.14 -0.09 -4.55
CA LEU A 25 7.43 -0.17 -3.88
C LEU A 25 7.34 -1.13 -2.69
N LYS A 26 8.49 -1.52 -2.14
CA LYS A 26 8.52 -2.33 -0.92
C LYS A 26 7.96 -1.54 0.27
N PRO A 27 7.04 -2.11 1.06
CA PRO A 27 6.53 -1.45 2.24
C PRO A 27 7.58 -1.42 3.36
N LYS A 28 7.53 -0.37 4.17
CA LYS A 28 8.36 -0.20 5.37
C LYS A 28 7.58 -0.67 6.60
N ALA A 29 7.80 -1.90 7.00
CA ALA A 29 7.06 -2.54 8.09
C ALA A 29 7.19 -1.82 9.43
N GLY A 30 8.36 -1.28 9.75
CA GLY A 30 8.64 -0.68 11.06
C GLY A 30 7.73 0.48 11.40
N ALA A 31 7.48 1.39 10.45
CA ALA A 31 6.61 2.55 10.69
C ALA A 31 5.15 2.14 10.97
N LEU A 32 4.63 1.16 10.21
CA LEU A 32 3.29 0.65 10.41
C LEU A 32 3.16 -0.11 11.74
N ALA A 33 4.12 -0.98 12.05
CA ALA A 33 4.15 -1.74 13.30
C ALA A 33 4.20 -0.83 14.54
N LEU A 34 5.04 0.20 14.51
CA LEU A 34 5.12 1.19 15.60
C LEU A 34 3.80 1.96 15.75
N THR A 35 3.16 2.31 14.64
CA THR A 35 1.86 3.00 14.67
C THR A 35 0.79 2.12 15.32
N LEU A 36 0.69 0.85 14.94
CA LEU A 36 -0.29 -0.08 15.51
C LEU A 36 -0.03 -0.33 17.00
N ASN A 37 1.23 -0.49 17.38
CA ASN A 37 1.61 -0.64 18.79
C ASN A 37 1.25 0.60 19.62
N ALA A 38 1.56 1.80 19.14
CA ALA A 38 1.24 3.06 19.82
C ALA A 38 -0.28 3.27 19.98
N MET A 39 -1.09 2.71 19.11
CA MET A 39 -2.56 2.77 19.19
C MET A 39 -3.15 1.83 20.23
N GLY A 40 -2.38 0.82 20.70
CA GLY A 40 -2.72 0.01 21.86
C GLY A 40 -4.06 -0.72 21.77
N GLY A 41 -4.41 -1.28 20.60
CA GLY A 41 -5.67 -2.02 20.40
C GLY A 41 -6.93 -1.17 20.28
N ARG A 42 -6.80 0.15 20.18
CA ARG A 42 -7.94 1.06 19.96
C ARG A 42 -8.55 0.94 18.57
N PHE A 43 -7.77 0.46 17.60
CA PHE A 43 -8.23 0.19 16.25
C PHE A 43 -8.36 -1.31 16.01
N GLN A 44 -9.51 -1.72 15.49
CA GLN A 44 -9.82 -3.11 15.17
C GLN A 44 -9.64 -3.43 13.69
N SER A 45 -9.66 -2.39 12.85
CA SER A 45 -9.51 -2.51 11.40
C SER A 45 -8.69 -1.37 10.83
N LEU A 46 -8.18 -1.59 9.63
CA LEU A 46 -7.54 -0.58 8.81
C LEU A 46 -8.24 -0.48 7.45
N LEU A 47 -8.25 0.72 6.89
CA LEU A 47 -8.69 0.92 5.51
C LEU A 47 -7.47 0.91 4.59
N ASP A 48 -7.44 -0.10 3.72
CA ASP A 48 -6.45 -0.18 2.66
C ASP A 48 -6.99 0.52 1.40
N ILE A 49 -6.31 1.58 0.99
CA ILE A 49 -6.68 2.39 -0.17
C ILE A 49 -5.67 2.16 -1.28
N SER A 50 -6.14 1.62 -2.41
CA SER A 50 -5.35 1.44 -3.62
C SER A 50 -5.77 2.48 -4.66
N ILE A 51 -4.78 3.16 -5.26
CA ILE A 51 -5.02 4.18 -6.28
C ILE A 51 -4.29 3.75 -7.55
N ALA A 52 -5.01 3.73 -8.67
CA ALA A 52 -4.47 3.44 -9.99
C ALA A 52 -4.75 4.60 -10.95
N TYR A 53 -3.81 4.84 -11.84
CA TYR A 53 -3.86 5.87 -12.87
C TYR A 53 -3.79 5.24 -14.26
N PRO A 54 -4.93 4.84 -14.86
CA PRO A 54 -4.94 4.13 -16.14
C PRO A 54 -4.31 4.92 -17.29
N ASP A 55 -4.42 6.24 -17.24
CA ASP A 55 -3.91 7.15 -18.27
C ASP A 55 -2.52 7.71 -17.93
N GLY A 56 -1.84 7.09 -16.96
CA GLY A 56 -0.54 7.53 -16.42
C GLY A 56 -0.67 8.45 -15.21
N THR A 57 0.39 8.50 -14.41
CA THR A 57 0.42 9.36 -13.21
C THR A 57 0.46 10.83 -13.62
N PRO A 58 -0.53 11.64 -13.22
CA PRO A 58 -0.60 13.04 -13.61
C PRO A 58 0.53 13.85 -12.96
N SER A 59 1.02 14.84 -13.69
CA SER A 59 1.88 15.87 -13.12
C SER A 59 1.06 16.82 -12.23
N PHE A 60 1.75 17.60 -11.40
CA PHE A 60 1.10 18.61 -10.57
C PHE A 60 0.26 19.59 -11.42
N TRP A 61 0.78 20.04 -12.56
CA TRP A 61 0.08 20.95 -13.44
C TRP A 61 -1.12 20.34 -14.13
N GLN A 62 -1.06 19.08 -14.52
CA GLN A 62 -2.21 18.35 -15.05
C GLN A 62 -3.31 18.21 -14.00
N LEU A 63 -2.94 17.93 -12.75
CA LEU A 63 -3.89 17.86 -11.65
C LEU A 63 -4.54 19.23 -11.37
N ALA A 64 -3.72 20.28 -11.29
CA ALA A 64 -4.19 21.64 -11.00
C ALA A 64 -5.06 22.24 -12.13
N SER A 65 -4.82 21.86 -13.38
CA SER A 65 -5.59 22.31 -14.55
C SER A 65 -6.81 21.45 -14.89
N GLY A 66 -7.09 20.39 -14.12
CA GLY A 66 -8.20 19.48 -14.38
C GLY A 66 -7.97 18.47 -15.52
N HIS A 67 -6.73 18.34 -16.00
CA HIS A 67 -6.36 17.41 -17.08
C HIS A 67 -5.69 16.13 -16.53
N ALA A 68 -6.07 15.71 -15.35
CA ALA A 68 -5.40 14.60 -14.64
C ALA A 68 -5.70 13.20 -15.21
N GLY A 69 -6.59 13.07 -16.19
CA GLY A 69 -7.03 11.76 -16.66
C GLY A 69 -7.90 11.02 -15.63
N ARG A 70 -8.03 9.72 -15.81
CA ARG A 70 -8.83 8.87 -14.91
C ARG A 70 -8.03 8.51 -13.66
N VAL A 71 -8.70 8.55 -12.52
CA VAL A 71 -8.18 8.04 -11.25
C VAL A 71 -9.13 6.97 -10.75
N MET A 72 -8.60 5.79 -10.50
CA MET A 72 -9.36 4.68 -9.93
C MET A 72 -8.95 4.49 -8.48
N VAL A 73 -9.92 4.38 -7.60
CA VAL A 73 -9.69 4.17 -6.16
C VAL A 73 -10.43 2.92 -5.73
N HIS A 74 -9.74 2.04 -5.06
CA HIS A 74 -10.31 0.87 -4.40
C HIS A 74 -10.04 0.96 -2.90
N ILE A 75 -11.08 0.80 -2.10
CA ILE A 75 -11.02 0.85 -0.64
C ILE A 75 -11.52 -0.46 -0.08
N ARG A 76 -10.75 -1.08 0.78
CA ARG A 76 -11.17 -2.27 1.53
C ARG A 76 -10.86 -2.11 3.01
N GLU A 77 -11.70 -2.69 3.83
CA GLU A 77 -11.47 -2.79 5.26
C GLU A 77 -10.81 -4.13 5.58
N LEU A 78 -9.74 -4.08 6.36
CA LEU A 78 -8.97 -5.25 6.77
C LEU A 78 -8.95 -5.32 8.30
N PRO A 79 -9.22 -6.50 8.90
CA PRO A 79 -9.07 -6.66 10.33
C PRO A 79 -7.60 -6.56 10.74
N ILE A 80 -7.33 -5.90 11.85
CA ILE A 80 -6.01 -5.89 12.47
C ILE A 80 -5.92 -7.07 13.43
N PRO A 81 -4.96 -8.00 13.25
CA PRO A 81 -4.76 -9.08 14.21
C PRO A 81 -4.51 -8.49 15.61
N PRO A 82 -5.22 -8.96 16.66
CA PRO A 82 -5.12 -8.38 18.02
C PRO A 82 -3.69 -8.37 18.57
N ASP A 83 -2.91 -9.39 18.24
CA ASP A 83 -1.51 -9.53 18.69
C ASP A 83 -0.59 -8.45 18.13
N PHE A 84 -0.97 -7.81 17.02
CA PHE A 84 -0.17 -6.74 16.38
C PHE A 84 -0.15 -5.44 17.18
N CYS A 85 -1.04 -5.29 18.13
CA CYS A 85 -1.10 -4.12 19.01
C CYS A 85 -0.45 -4.34 20.38
N THR A 86 -0.04 -5.58 20.69
CA THR A 86 0.46 -5.97 22.03
C THR A 86 1.93 -6.32 22.04
N HIS A 87 2.53 -6.70 20.91
CA HIS A 87 3.92 -7.09 20.80
C HIS A 87 4.81 -5.94 20.33
N ASP A 88 6.03 -5.91 20.82
CA ASP A 88 7.01 -4.90 20.44
C ASP A 88 7.81 -5.37 19.21
N TYR A 89 7.63 -4.67 18.10
CA TYR A 89 8.34 -4.93 16.85
C TYR A 89 9.87 -4.85 16.97
N SER A 90 10.37 -4.03 17.89
CA SER A 90 11.82 -3.82 18.05
C SER A 90 12.51 -4.95 18.79
N THR A 91 11.83 -5.58 19.73
CA THR A 91 12.41 -6.58 20.65
C THR A 91 11.99 -8.01 20.36
N ASP A 92 10.82 -8.23 19.77
CA ASP A 92 10.27 -9.56 19.48
C ASP A 92 10.53 -9.96 18.02
N SER A 93 11.51 -10.86 17.82
CA SER A 93 11.90 -11.33 16.49
C SER A 93 10.84 -12.21 15.82
N ALA A 94 10.11 -13.01 16.60
CA ALA A 94 9.03 -13.86 16.08
C ALA A 94 7.87 -12.99 15.59
N PHE A 95 7.46 -12.02 16.39
CA PHE A 95 6.45 -11.04 16.00
C PHE A 95 6.86 -10.26 14.74
N ARG A 96 8.11 -9.84 14.66
CA ARG A 96 8.66 -9.14 13.48
C ARG A 96 8.51 -9.99 12.22
N SER A 97 8.82 -11.28 12.27
CA SER A 97 8.67 -12.20 11.15
C SER A 97 7.21 -12.37 10.73
N ASP A 98 6.30 -12.52 11.68
CA ASP A 98 4.87 -12.64 11.41
C ASP A 98 4.28 -11.37 10.83
N PHE A 99 4.69 -10.21 11.33
CA PHE A 99 4.28 -8.92 10.80
C PHE A 99 4.77 -8.70 9.36
N HIS A 100 6.02 -9.05 9.07
CA HIS A 100 6.57 -8.98 7.72
C HIS A 100 5.83 -9.90 6.75
N ARG A 101 5.49 -11.12 7.17
CA ARG A 101 4.70 -12.06 6.35
C ARG A 101 3.33 -11.49 6.04
N TRP A 102 2.61 -11.05 7.06
CA TRP A 102 1.29 -10.42 6.90
C TRP A 102 1.34 -9.21 5.95
N LEU A 103 2.34 -8.34 6.10
CA LEU A 103 2.48 -7.17 5.25
C LEU A 103 2.85 -7.53 3.81
N THR A 104 3.65 -8.58 3.60
CA THR A 104 3.98 -9.09 2.27
C THR A 104 2.74 -9.63 1.56
N GLU A 105 1.95 -10.46 2.23
CA GLU A 105 0.69 -10.99 1.70
C GLU A 105 -0.28 -9.84 1.33
N LEU A 106 -0.42 -8.87 2.21
CA LEU A 106 -1.23 -7.67 1.98
C LEU A 106 -0.77 -6.90 0.73
N TRP A 107 0.54 -6.77 0.54
CA TRP A 107 1.11 -6.05 -0.59
C TRP A 107 0.98 -6.82 -1.90
N GLU A 108 1.11 -8.13 -1.88
CA GLU A 108 0.84 -8.99 -3.03
C GLU A 108 -0.62 -8.89 -3.50
N GLU A 109 -1.57 -8.96 -2.58
CA GLU A 109 -2.98 -8.75 -2.88
C GLU A 109 -3.26 -7.36 -3.44
N LYS A 110 -2.64 -6.33 -2.86
CA LYS A 110 -2.77 -4.95 -3.31
C LYS A 110 -2.22 -4.74 -4.72
N ASP A 111 -1.07 -5.33 -5.02
CA ASP A 111 -0.46 -5.26 -6.35
C ASP A 111 -1.36 -5.93 -7.40
N GLN A 112 -1.91 -7.11 -7.08
CA GLN A 112 -2.89 -7.80 -7.94
C GLN A 112 -4.17 -6.99 -8.12
N GLN A 113 -4.63 -6.32 -7.08
CA GLN A 113 -5.81 -5.46 -7.16
C GLN A 113 -5.58 -4.27 -8.12
N ILE A 114 -4.42 -3.65 -8.06
CA ILE A 114 -4.05 -2.56 -8.98
C ILE A 114 -3.98 -3.07 -10.43
N GLU A 115 -3.38 -4.24 -10.67
CA GLU A 115 -3.37 -4.87 -11.99
C GLU A 115 -4.77 -5.08 -12.54
N ASN A 116 -5.68 -5.61 -11.72
CA ASN A 116 -7.08 -5.82 -12.09
C ASN A 116 -7.80 -4.49 -12.42
N MET A 117 -7.55 -3.44 -11.65
CA MET A 117 -8.11 -2.11 -11.91
C MET A 117 -7.65 -1.56 -13.25
N LEU A 118 -6.37 -1.69 -13.56
CA LEU A 118 -5.81 -1.24 -14.83
C LEU A 118 -6.34 -2.05 -16.02
N ALA A 119 -6.47 -3.37 -15.88
CA ALA A 119 -7.06 -4.24 -16.90
C ALA A 119 -8.53 -3.89 -17.18
N GLN A 120 -9.33 -3.63 -16.13
CA GLN A 120 -10.71 -3.20 -16.28
C GLN A 120 -10.84 -1.85 -16.99
N ALA A 121 -9.92 -0.93 -16.70
CA ALA A 121 -9.90 0.37 -17.37
C ALA A 121 -9.57 0.25 -18.86
N ALA A 122 -8.64 -0.64 -19.23
CA ALA A 122 -8.30 -0.91 -20.63
C ALA A 122 -9.48 -1.51 -21.39
N ASN A 123 -10.22 -2.45 -20.79
CA ASN A 123 -11.39 -3.09 -21.40
C ASN A 123 -12.58 -2.13 -21.61
N ARG A 124 -12.69 -1.06 -20.81
CA ARG A 124 -13.76 -0.06 -20.94
C ARG A 124 -13.52 0.95 -22.06
N VAL A 125 -12.32 1.03 -22.58
CA VAL A 125 -11.92 1.94 -23.68
C VAL A 125 -12.00 1.24 -25.04
N ALA A 126 -11.99 -0.08 -25.02
CA ALA A 126 -12.07 -0.90 -26.25
C ALA A 126 -13.50 -0.97 -26.82
#